data_02fa3c3aed41466f0eeb2503d84e76a2
#
_entry.id   02fa3c3aed41466f0eeb2503d84e76a2
#
_cell.length_a   1.000
_cell.length_b   1.000
_cell.length_c   1.000
_cell.angle_alpha   90.00
_cell.angle_beta   90.00
_cell.angle_gamma   90.00
#
_symmetry.space_group_name_H-M   'P 1'
#
loop_
_entity.id
_entity.type
_entity.pdbx_description
1 polymer ?
#
loop_
_entity_poly.entity_id
_entity_poly.type
_entity_poly.pdbx_seq_one_letter_code
_entity_poly.pdbx_strand_id
1 'polypeptide(L)'
;MAIPDPPGPPAKIRIADSTKSSITLGWSKPVYDGGSAVTGYVVEIRQGEEEEWTTVSTKGEVRTTEYVVSNLKPGVNYYFRVSAVNCAGQGEPIEMNEPVQAKDILGMYLL
;
A
#
# COMPACT_ATOMS: atom_id res chain seq x y z
N MET A 1 -24.71 21.84 -5.59
CA MET A 1 -23.44 21.40 -5.05
C MET A 1 -23.20 19.92 -5.35
N ALA A 2 -22.04 19.61 -5.88
CA ALA A 2 -21.73 18.22 -6.16
C ALA A 2 -21.40 17.49 -4.85
N ILE A 3 -21.87 16.25 -4.74
CA ILE A 3 -21.51 15.38 -3.62
C ILE A 3 -20.21 14.68 -4.02
N PRO A 4 -19.16 14.71 -3.17
CA PRO A 4 -17.91 14.05 -3.54
C PRO A 4 -18.05 12.53 -3.61
N ASP A 5 -17.21 11.94 -4.45
CA ASP A 5 -17.07 10.49 -4.56
C ASP A 5 -15.81 10.06 -3.82
N PRO A 6 -15.67 8.77 -3.50
CA PRO A 6 -14.38 8.25 -3.05
C PRO A 6 -13.32 8.46 -4.13
N PRO A 7 -12.03 8.57 -3.75
CA PRO A 7 -10.97 8.77 -4.72
C PRO A 7 -10.78 7.57 -5.65
N GLY A 8 -10.15 7.80 -6.80
CA GLY A 8 -9.67 6.72 -7.64
C GLY A 8 -8.48 6.01 -7.00
N PRO A 9 -7.95 4.97 -7.66
CA PRO A 9 -6.80 4.25 -7.11
C PRO A 9 -5.56 5.13 -7.10
N PRO A 10 -4.67 4.94 -6.11
CA PRO A 10 -3.35 5.57 -6.16
C PRO A 10 -2.66 5.25 -7.49
N ALA A 11 -1.87 6.18 -7.99
CA ALA A 11 -1.12 5.96 -9.23
C ALA A 11 0.20 5.32 -8.85
N LYS A 12 0.58 4.23 -9.41
CA LYS A 12 1.84 3.53 -9.16
C LYS A 12 1.94 3.00 -7.73
N ILE A 13 2.44 1.81 -7.62
CA ILE A 13 2.82 1.21 -6.34
C ILE A 13 4.17 0.54 -6.57
N ARG A 14 5.09 0.72 -5.62
CA ARG A 14 6.46 0.21 -5.74
C ARG A 14 7.02 -0.20 -4.39
N ILE A 15 8.09 -0.96 -4.43
CA ILE A 15 8.85 -1.29 -3.23
C ILE A 15 9.97 -0.24 -3.11
N ALA A 16 9.88 0.60 -2.09
CA ALA A 16 10.86 1.66 -1.87
C ALA A 16 12.08 1.15 -1.11
N ASP A 17 11.90 0.15 -0.24
CA ASP A 17 12.97 -0.44 0.55
C ASP A 17 12.51 -1.82 1.03
N SER A 18 13.47 -2.66 1.44
CA SER A 18 13.17 -3.98 1.94
C SER A 18 14.29 -4.48 2.85
N THR A 19 13.90 -5.18 3.91
CA THR A 19 14.81 -5.90 4.81
C THR A 19 14.28 -7.32 4.96
N LYS A 20 14.96 -8.13 5.75
CA LYS A 20 14.54 -9.51 6.02
C LYS A 20 13.15 -9.61 6.67
N SER A 21 12.71 -8.58 7.33
CA SER A 21 11.46 -8.59 8.09
C SER A 21 10.55 -7.41 7.81
N SER A 22 10.86 -6.57 6.83
CA SER A 22 10.03 -5.42 6.51
C SER A 22 10.06 -5.11 5.02
N ILE A 23 9.00 -4.46 4.56
CA ILE A 23 8.90 -3.95 3.20
C ILE A 23 8.34 -2.54 3.29
N THR A 24 9.01 -1.59 2.66
CA THR A 24 8.54 -0.22 2.58
C THR A 24 7.86 -0.04 1.22
N LEU A 25 6.58 0.26 1.25
CA LEU A 25 5.79 0.54 0.06
C LEU A 25 5.83 2.02 -0.25
N GLY A 26 5.87 2.35 -1.52
CA GLY A 26 5.70 3.72 -1.98
C GLY A 26 4.63 3.76 -3.07
N TRP A 27 3.90 4.85 -3.15
CA TRP A 27 2.87 5.05 -4.18
C TRP A 27 2.75 6.52 -4.51
N SER A 28 1.98 6.83 -5.54
CA SER A 28 1.70 8.20 -5.93
C SER A 28 0.25 8.53 -5.66
N LYS A 29 -0.05 9.82 -5.49
CA LYS A 29 -1.42 10.28 -5.27
C LYS A 29 -2.32 9.85 -6.44
N PRO A 30 -3.61 9.57 -6.17
CA PRO A 30 -4.53 9.24 -7.26
C PRO A 30 -4.69 10.42 -8.21
N VAL A 31 -4.91 10.11 -9.48
CA VAL A 31 -5.17 11.12 -10.50
C VAL A 31 -6.54 11.76 -10.26
N TYR A 32 -7.49 11.00 -9.75
CA TYR A 32 -8.83 11.46 -9.43
C TYR A 32 -9.05 11.45 -7.93
N ASP A 33 -9.32 12.61 -7.33
CA ASP A 33 -9.52 12.73 -5.89
C ASP A 33 -11.00 12.59 -5.45
N GLY A 34 -11.90 12.38 -6.39
CA GLY A 34 -13.33 12.27 -6.08
C GLY A 34 -14.04 13.59 -5.90
N GLY A 35 -13.37 14.71 -6.13
CA GLY A 35 -13.93 16.03 -5.93
C GLY A 35 -13.73 16.57 -4.51
N SER A 36 -12.94 15.88 -3.70
CA SER A 36 -12.56 16.31 -2.36
C SER A 36 -11.15 15.82 -2.08
N ALA A 37 -10.38 16.61 -1.36
CA ALA A 37 -8.96 16.29 -1.12
C ALA A 37 -8.79 14.93 -0.44
N VAL A 38 -7.77 14.19 -0.87
CA VAL A 38 -7.38 12.93 -0.23
C VAL A 38 -6.84 13.24 1.16
N THR A 39 -7.38 12.58 2.17
CA THR A 39 -6.98 12.77 3.57
C THR A 39 -5.99 11.72 4.06
N GLY A 40 -5.91 10.59 3.37
CA GLY A 40 -5.00 9.53 3.77
C GLY A 40 -5.15 8.30 2.91
N TYR A 41 -4.50 7.22 3.35
CA TYR A 41 -4.45 5.95 2.62
C TYR A 41 -4.64 4.78 3.57
N VAL A 42 -5.13 3.69 3.04
CA VAL A 42 -5.26 2.41 3.77
C VAL A 42 -4.36 1.40 3.07
N VAL A 43 -3.48 0.79 3.83
CA VAL A 43 -2.54 -0.23 3.33
C VAL A 43 -3.01 -1.60 3.81
N GLU A 44 -3.12 -2.53 2.88
CA GLU A 44 -3.58 -3.88 3.18
C GLU A 44 -2.59 -4.93 2.67
N ILE A 45 -2.56 -6.07 3.36
CA ILE A 45 -1.64 -7.17 3.06
C ILE A 45 -2.42 -8.47 2.95
N ARG A 46 -1.91 -9.35 2.10
CA ARG A 46 -2.42 -10.73 1.99
C ARG A 46 -1.22 -11.65 1.81
N GLN A 47 -1.18 -12.73 2.58
CA GLN A 47 -0.11 -13.72 2.48
C GLN A 47 -0.48 -14.81 1.48
N GLY A 48 0.45 -15.11 0.58
CA GLY A 48 0.40 -16.30 -0.24
C GLY A 48 -0.97 -16.67 -0.77
N GLU A 49 -1.49 -17.78 -0.27
CA GLU A 49 -2.76 -18.34 -0.72
C GLU A 49 -3.98 -17.87 0.07
N GLU A 50 -3.79 -16.98 1.03
CA GLU A 50 -4.94 -16.41 1.75
C GLU A 50 -5.82 -15.62 0.80
N GLU A 51 -7.12 -15.69 1.01
CA GLU A 51 -8.07 -14.97 0.16
C GLU A 51 -8.46 -13.61 0.73
N GLU A 52 -8.25 -13.41 2.03
CA GLU A 52 -8.66 -12.20 2.70
C GLU A 52 -7.51 -11.22 2.90
N TRP A 53 -7.83 -9.96 2.69
CA TRP A 53 -6.90 -8.86 2.95
C TRP A 53 -6.99 -8.43 4.40
N THR A 54 -5.84 -8.09 4.98
CA THR A 54 -5.75 -7.58 6.34
C THR A 54 -5.20 -6.15 6.28
N THR A 55 -5.84 -5.23 6.99
CA THR A 55 -5.36 -3.87 7.08
C THR A 55 -4.14 -3.82 7.98
N VAL A 56 -3.01 -3.31 7.46
CA VAL A 56 -1.78 -3.17 8.25
C VAL A 56 -1.65 -1.79 8.87
N SER A 57 -2.34 -0.79 8.34
CA SER A 57 -2.34 0.57 8.87
C SER A 57 -3.41 0.70 9.97
N THR A 58 -3.17 0.06 11.12
CA THR A 58 -4.18 -0.12 12.17
C THR A 58 -4.42 1.10 13.07
N LYS A 59 -3.59 2.13 12.98
CA LYS A 59 -3.73 3.34 13.82
C LYS A 59 -4.34 4.50 13.05
N GLY A 60 -5.25 4.19 12.13
CA GLY A 60 -5.89 5.19 11.31
C GLY A 60 -5.24 5.28 9.93
N GLU A 61 -5.54 6.34 9.23
CA GLU A 61 -5.07 6.54 7.87
C GLU A 61 -3.59 6.88 7.83
N VAL A 62 -2.89 6.33 6.83
CA VAL A 62 -1.51 6.73 6.53
C VAL A 62 -1.59 8.05 5.76
N ARG A 63 -0.88 9.07 6.24
CA ARG A 63 -0.95 10.41 5.65
C ARG A 63 0.18 10.71 4.68
N THR A 64 1.08 9.77 4.48
CA THR A 64 2.20 9.89 3.55
C THR A 64 1.99 8.94 2.38
N THR A 65 2.86 9.02 1.39
CA THR A 65 2.81 8.11 0.24
C THR A 65 3.84 6.98 0.36
N GLU A 66 4.29 6.72 1.58
CA GLU A 66 5.15 5.59 1.92
C GLU A 66 4.72 5.01 3.25
N TYR A 67 4.90 3.71 3.40
CA TYR A 67 4.58 3.04 4.65
C TYR A 67 5.46 1.80 4.82
N VAL A 68 6.02 1.64 6.03
CA VAL A 68 6.86 0.48 6.36
C VAL A 68 5.97 -0.60 6.97
N VAL A 69 5.95 -1.75 6.33
CA VAL A 69 5.25 -2.93 6.84
C VAL A 69 6.29 -3.81 7.53
N SER A 70 6.14 -4.00 8.83
CA SER A 70 7.09 -4.71 9.69
C SER A 70 6.58 -6.09 10.09
N ASN A 71 7.44 -6.84 10.78
CA ASN A 71 7.11 -8.16 11.32
C ASN A 71 6.75 -9.19 10.24
N LEU A 72 7.36 -9.05 9.09
CA LEU A 72 7.19 -9.99 7.99
C LEU A 72 8.16 -11.16 8.12
N LYS A 73 7.80 -12.29 7.53
CA LYS A 73 8.62 -13.50 7.55
C LYS A 73 9.38 -13.62 6.23
N PRO A 74 10.70 -13.89 6.29
CA PRO A 74 11.47 -14.14 5.06
C PRO A 74 10.92 -15.36 4.31
N GLY A 75 10.97 -15.30 2.99
CA GLY A 75 10.55 -16.42 2.16
C GLY A 75 9.06 -16.57 1.94
N VAL A 76 8.25 -15.72 2.56
CA VAL A 76 6.79 -15.74 2.38
C VAL A 76 6.40 -14.74 1.29
N ASN A 77 5.50 -15.15 0.42
CA ASN A 77 4.97 -14.27 -0.62
C ASN A 77 3.88 -13.39 -0.04
N TYR A 78 4.04 -12.08 -0.17
CA TYR A 78 3.05 -11.11 0.28
C TYR A 78 2.52 -10.32 -0.91
N TYR A 79 1.23 -10.02 -0.85
CA TYR A 79 0.59 -9.12 -1.79
C TYR A 79 0.14 -7.87 -1.04
N PHE A 80 0.29 -6.73 -1.67
CA PHE A 80 -0.08 -5.44 -1.06
C PHE A 80 -1.05 -4.70 -1.96
N ARG A 81 -1.94 -3.94 -1.34
CA ARG A 81 -2.76 -2.97 -2.03
C ARG A 81 -2.94 -1.73 -1.18
N VAL A 82 -3.12 -0.60 -1.84
CA VAL A 82 -3.27 0.71 -1.19
C VAL A 82 -4.49 1.40 -1.78
N SER A 83 -5.33 1.93 -0.91
CA SER A 83 -6.50 2.73 -1.29
C SER A 83 -6.34 4.13 -0.75
N ALA A 84 -6.84 5.13 -1.48
CA ALA A 84 -6.89 6.51 -1.01
C ALA A 84 -8.24 6.75 -0.33
N VAL A 85 -8.28 7.68 0.60
CA VAL A 85 -9.47 8.03 1.38
C VAL A 85 -9.71 9.52 1.31
N ASN A 86 -10.96 9.91 1.16
CA ASN A 86 -11.40 11.29 1.32
C ASN A 86 -12.66 11.32 2.18
N CYS A 87 -13.33 12.47 2.30
CA CYS A 87 -14.52 12.59 3.14
C CYS A 87 -15.70 11.72 2.69
N ALA A 88 -15.68 11.26 1.44
CA ALA A 88 -16.73 10.35 0.94
C ALA A 88 -16.43 8.88 1.25
N GLY A 89 -15.20 8.55 1.63
CA GLY A 89 -14.83 7.19 2.01
C GLY A 89 -13.58 6.68 1.31
N GLN A 90 -13.37 5.37 1.42
CA GLN A 90 -12.23 4.67 0.83
C GLN A 90 -12.53 4.33 -0.63
N GLY A 91 -11.58 4.68 -1.51
CA GLY A 91 -11.71 4.44 -2.94
C GLY A 91 -11.17 3.08 -3.38
N GLU A 92 -11.05 2.92 -4.69
CA GLU A 92 -10.53 1.67 -5.27
C GLU A 92 -9.05 1.51 -4.97
N PRO A 93 -8.59 0.28 -4.66
CA PRO A 93 -7.18 0.06 -4.39
C PRO A 93 -6.34 -0.08 -5.66
N ILE A 94 -5.05 0.26 -5.53
CA ILE A 94 -4.04 -0.21 -6.48
C ILE A 94 -3.38 -1.44 -5.83
N GLU A 95 -3.17 -2.48 -6.60
CA GLU A 95 -2.70 -3.77 -6.12
C GLU A 95 -1.38 -4.13 -6.81
N MET A 96 -0.48 -4.76 -6.06
CA MET A 96 0.76 -5.30 -6.65
C MET A 96 0.41 -6.47 -7.55
N ASN A 97 0.95 -6.48 -8.76
CA ASN A 97 0.69 -7.55 -9.73
C ASN A 97 1.39 -8.86 -9.37
N GLU A 98 2.48 -8.77 -8.61
CA GLU A 98 3.30 -9.93 -8.26
C GLU A 98 3.52 -9.98 -6.76
N PRO A 99 3.75 -11.18 -6.20
CA PRO A 99 4.07 -11.29 -4.79
C PRO A 99 5.44 -10.71 -4.50
N VAL A 100 5.62 -10.23 -3.27
CA VAL A 100 6.86 -9.63 -2.79
C VAL A 100 7.30 -10.41 -1.56
N GLN A 101 8.60 -10.70 -1.46
CA GLN A 101 9.18 -11.32 -0.27
C GLN A 101 10.08 -10.32 0.44
N ALA A 102 10.03 -10.35 1.78
CA ALA A 102 10.92 -9.53 2.59
C ALA A 102 12.34 -10.09 2.48
N LYS A 103 13.29 -9.26 2.05
CA LYS A 103 14.70 -9.63 1.94
C LYS A 103 15.55 -8.38 1.92
N ASP A 104 16.80 -8.51 2.36
CA ASP A 104 17.73 -7.39 2.32
C ASP A 104 18.09 -7.06 0.88
N ILE A 105 17.89 -5.82 0.50
CA ILE A 105 18.27 -5.37 -0.84
C ILE A 105 19.75 -4.98 -0.93
N LEU A 106 20.42 -4.85 0.22
CA LEU A 106 21.85 -4.53 0.24
C LEU A 106 22.69 -5.54 -0.52
N GLY A 107 22.30 -6.82 -0.49
CA GLY A 107 23.00 -7.85 -1.25
C GLY A 107 22.93 -7.65 -2.75
N MET A 108 21.97 -6.88 -3.23
CA MET A 108 21.81 -6.62 -4.66
C MET A 108 22.82 -5.60 -5.18
N TYR A 109 23.40 -4.82 -4.31
CA TYR A 109 24.37 -3.78 -4.67
C TYR A 109 25.82 -4.24 -4.57
N LEU A 110 26.02 -5.44 -4.06
CA LEU A 110 27.37 -6.00 -3.89
C LEU A 110 27.87 -6.80 -5.08
N LEU A 111 27.07 -6.85 -6.11
CA LEU A 111 27.44 -7.57 -7.34
C LEU A 111 28.31 -6.69 -8.29
#